data_c19559a187bc955d8d3560afd59ff998
#
_entry.id   c19559a187bc955d8d3560afd59ff998
#
_cell.length_a   1.000
_cell.length_b   1.000
_cell.length_c   1.000
_cell.angle_alpha   90.00
_cell.angle_beta   90.00
_cell.angle_gamma   90.00
#
_symmetry.space_group_name_H-M   'P 1'
#
loop_
_entity.id
_entity.type
_entity.pdbx_description
1 polymer ?
#
loop_
_entity_poly.entity_id
_entity_poly.type
_entity_poly.pdbx_seq_one_letter_code
_entity_poly.pdbx_strand_id
1 'polypeptide(L)'
;MVDDKNLYTIIIPVFNISNSLVELADRIQAVMTSENHFFEIIFIDDGSTNPETLKTMKDIQKSGSINDVTIISFFKNFGQQAAILAGINNSKGNYLITMDGDLEHRPEDLPLLIKEQRDLNHDVVFANFKEKTHGAIKKFFSTIYTSIERKILNYPEGTKRSAFWIMKKEVGEQVVKFNSLNPSLSILIIKVTNKIGSVEISQGKRNEGESAYTVSKLIFLASSLFINNSGFILRSYLFFGLITAIILTSTIFFRGLNNLAAFWLFFIALPLILIGFAIVGEYLFRIIQNVEKQPLYLIREIIKKD
;
A
#
# COMPACT_ATOMS: atom_id res chain seq x y z
N MET A 1 20.18 -21.23 -22.99
CA MET A 1 21.05 -20.10 -22.62
C MET A 1 20.62 -19.73 -21.22
N VAL A 2 21.50 -19.94 -20.22
CA VAL A 2 21.26 -19.50 -18.84
C VAL A 2 21.37 -17.98 -18.90
N ASP A 3 20.23 -17.34 -18.77
CA ASP A 3 20.08 -15.90 -18.90
C ASP A 3 20.80 -15.22 -17.74
N ASP A 4 21.60 -14.23 -18.05
CA ASP A 4 22.48 -13.46 -17.19
C ASP A 4 21.83 -13.13 -15.84
N LYS A 5 22.29 -13.80 -14.76
CA LYS A 5 22.28 -13.39 -13.35
C LYS A 5 21.24 -12.33 -12.94
N ASN A 6 19.96 -12.62 -13.10
CA ASN A 6 18.94 -11.78 -12.49
C ASN A 6 19.02 -11.90 -10.97
N LEU A 7 19.41 -10.81 -10.32
CA LEU A 7 19.40 -10.72 -8.87
C LEU A 7 18.02 -10.28 -8.40
N TYR A 8 17.44 -11.01 -7.45
CA TYR A 8 16.16 -10.70 -6.81
C TYR A 8 16.43 -10.07 -5.44
N THR A 9 15.79 -8.95 -5.14
CA THR A 9 15.78 -8.39 -3.77
C THR A 9 14.44 -8.73 -3.12
N ILE A 10 14.48 -9.48 -2.01
CA ILE A 10 13.30 -9.81 -1.21
C ILE A 10 13.23 -8.81 -0.06
N ILE A 11 12.21 -7.97 -0.06
CA ILE A 11 11.99 -6.88 0.89
C ILE A 11 10.96 -7.34 1.92
N ILE A 12 11.35 -7.41 3.19
CA ILE A 12 10.53 -7.93 4.28
C ILE A 12 10.37 -6.86 5.35
N PRO A 13 9.25 -6.12 5.37
CA PRO A 13 8.94 -5.21 6.47
C PRO A 13 8.60 -6.01 7.74
N VAL A 14 9.18 -5.61 8.87
CA VAL A 14 9.06 -6.30 10.15
C VAL A 14 8.65 -5.31 11.23
N PHE A 15 7.65 -5.66 12.03
CA PHE A 15 7.27 -4.90 13.22
C PHE A 15 6.80 -5.83 14.33
N ASN A 16 7.58 -5.93 15.42
CA ASN A 16 7.30 -6.79 16.58
C ASN A 16 7.08 -8.29 16.24
N ILE A 17 7.77 -8.79 15.21
CA ILE A 17 7.76 -10.19 14.79
C ILE A 17 9.16 -10.78 15.00
N SER A 18 9.27 -11.96 15.59
CA SER A 18 10.55 -12.66 15.78
C SER A 18 10.46 -14.15 15.42
N ASN A 19 9.44 -14.85 15.90
CA ASN A 19 9.38 -16.33 15.84
C ASN A 19 9.31 -16.86 14.41
N SER A 20 8.60 -16.18 13.50
CA SER A 20 8.43 -16.62 12.11
C SER A 20 9.59 -16.26 11.18
N LEU A 21 10.47 -15.31 11.59
CA LEU A 21 11.49 -14.78 10.68
C LEU A 21 12.56 -15.82 10.30
N VAL A 22 12.95 -16.69 11.22
CA VAL A 22 13.94 -17.76 10.94
C VAL A 22 13.35 -18.74 9.94
N GLU A 23 12.13 -19.25 10.20
CA GLU A 23 11.43 -20.15 9.30
C GLU A 23 11.24 -19.52 7.91
N LEU A 24 10.84 -18.24 7.88
CA LEU A 24 10.66 -17.50 6.64
C LEU A 24 11.96 -17.42 5.83
N ALA A 25 13.07 -17.06 6.47
CA ALA A 25 14.38 -16.95 5.84
C ALA A 25 14.87 -18.31 5.29
N ASP A 26 14.74 -19.38 6.08
CA ASP A 26 15.13 -20.71 5.67
C ASP A 26 14.29 -21.22 4.47
N ARG A 27 12.98 -20.97 4.46
CA ARG A 27 12.10 -21.33 3.35
C ARG A 27 12.39 -20.51 2.09
N ILE A 28 12.66 -19.22 2.21
CA ILE A 28 13.11 -18.39 1.08
C ILE A 28 14.41 -18.94 0.50
N GLN A 29 15.40 -19.22 1.36
CA GLN A 29 16.67 -19.81 0.94
C GLN A 29 16.47 -21.11 0.19
N ALA A 30 15.66 -22.04 0.73
CA ALA A 30 15.39 -23.32 0.11
C ALA A 30 14.76 -23.17 -1.29
N VAL A 31 13.73 -22.33 -1.41
CA VAL A 31 13.01 -22.09 -2.67
C VAL A 31 13.90 -21.43 -3.70
N MET A 32 14.57 -20.32 -3.35
CA MET A 32 15.37 -19.56 -4.31
C MET A 32 16.59 -20.36 -4.78
N THR A 33 17.18 -21.16 -3.90
CA THR A 33 18.31 -22.03 -4.26
C THR A 33 17.87 -23.19 -5.16
N SER A 34 16.71 -23.83 -4.90
CA SER A 34 16.20 -24.93 -5.74
C SER A 34 15.89 -24.49 -7.17
N GLU A 35 15.50 -23.20 -7.35
CA GLU A 35 15.23 -22.61 -8.65
C GLU A 35 16.47 -21.94 -9.30
N ASN A 36 17.67 -22.07 -8.65
CA ASN A 36 18.93 -21.47 -9.10
C ASN A 36 18.87 -19.93 -9.27
N HIS A 37 18.10 -19.24 -8.42
CA HIS A 37 18.01 -17.78 -8.42
C HIS A 37 19.03 -17.15 -7.48
N PHE A 38 19.70 -16.08 -7.95
CA PHE A 38 20.48 -15.20 -7.09
C PHE A 38 19.57 -14.22 -6.37
N PHE A 39 19.76 -14.06 -5.05
CA PHE A 39 18.90 -13.18 -4.27
C PHE A 39 19.63 -12.57 -3.08
N GLU A 40 19.12 -11.43 -2.63
CA GLU A 40 19.40 -10.80 -1.34
C GLU A 40 18.12 -10.66 -0.55
N ILE A 41 18.22 -10.60 0.77
CA ILE A 41 17.10 -10.27 1.66
C ILE A 41 17.39 -8.94 2.33
N ILE A 42 16.39 -8.04 2.31
CA ILE A 42 16.43 -6.80 3.08
C ILE A 42 15.30 -6.87 4.12
N PHE A 43 15.68 -7.03 5.38
CA PHE A 43 14.77 -6.87 6.50
C PHE A 43 14.67 -5.39 6.89
N ILE A 44 13.46 -4.88 7.05
CA ILE A 44 13.24 -3.50 7.51
C ILE A 44 12.49 -3.55 8.83
N ASP A 45 13.21 -3.30 9.92
CA ASP A 45 12.64 -3.12 11.24
C ASP A 45 11.96 -1.76 11.34
N ASP A 46 10.64 -1.75 11.27
CA ASP A 46 9.82 -0.54 11.35
C ASP A 46 9.69 -0.05 12.80
N GLY A 47 10.82 0.08 13.49
CA GLY A 47 10.88 0.60 14.86
C GLY A 47 10.25 -0.32 15.89
N SER A 48 10.52 -1.62 15.82
CA SER A 48 10.02 -2.61 16.78
C SER A 48 10.39 -2.23 18.22
N THR A 49 9.44 -2.41 19.12
CA THR A 49 9.63 -2.25 20.56
C THR A 49 10.09 -3.54 21.24
N ASN A 50 9.89 -4.69 20.59
CA ASN A 50 10.38 -5.98 21.03
C ASN A 50 11.86 -6.15 20.64
N PRO A 51 12.81 -6.24 21.60
CA PRO A 51 14.25 -6.37 21.30
C PRO A 51 14.61 -7.68 20.59
N GLU A 52 13.82 -8.74 20.77
CA GLU A 52 14.06 -10.02 20.10
C GLU A 52 13.89 -9.91 18.57
N THR A 53 13.08 -8.97 18.06
CA THR A 53 12.89 -8.76 16.62
C THR A 53 14.22 -8.42 15.94
N LEU A 54 14.91 -7.37 16.39
CA LEU A 54 16.19 -6.96 15.80
C LEU A 54 17.30 -7.99 16.05
N LYS A 55 17.28 -8.62 17.22
CA LYS A 55 18.23 -9.70 17.54
C LYS A 55 18.08 -10.89 16.58
N THR A 56 16.86 -11.37 16.35
CA THR A 56 16.59 -12.48 15.42
C THR A 56 17.09 -12.16 14.01
N MET A 57 16.84 -10.95 13.50
CA MET A 57 17.34 -10.53 12.17
C MET A 57 18.89 -10.54 12.13
N LYS A 58 19.56 -10.04 13.18
CA LYS A 58 21.03 -10.09 13.31
C LYS A 58 21.55 -11.53 13.38
N ASP A 59 20.85 -12.42 14.04
CA ASP A 59 21.24 -13.83 14.15
C ASP A 59 21.07 -14.54 12.78
N ILE A 60 20.00 -14.28 12.02
CA ILE A 60 19.84 -14.75 10.64
C ILE A 60 21.00 -14.27 9.75
N GLN A 61 21.36 -12.99 9.83
CA GLN A 61 22.48 -12.45 9.06
C GLN A 61 23.82 -13.11 9.41
N LYS A 62 24.10 -13.32 10.71
CA LYS A 62 25.32 -13.94 11.23
C LYS A 62 25.41 -15.44 10.93
N SER A 63 24.31 -16.15 10.83
CA SER A 63 24.30 -17.60 10.52
C SER A 63 24.99 -17.92 9.21
N GLY A 64 25.01 -16.96 8.28
CA GLY A 64 25.64 -17.10 6.97
C GLY A 64 24.90 -18.06 6.03
N SER A 65 23.74 -18.57 6.42
CA SER A 65 22.92 -19.46 5.57
C SER A 65 22.49 -18.72 4.29
N ILE A 66 22.22 -17.43 4.39
CA ILE A 66 21.90 -16.55 3.26
C ILE A 66 23.11 -15.63 3.01
N ASN A 67 23.56 -15.58 1.76
CA ASN A 67 24.79 -14.89 1.42
C ASN A 67 24.71 -13.36 1.59
N ASP A 68 23.61 -12.75 1.20
CA ASP A 68 23.42 -11.28 1.25
C ASP A 68 22.16 -10.92 2.04
N VAL A 69 22.33 -10.51 3.27
CA VAL A 69 21.28 -10.03 4.16
C VAL A 69 21.62 -8.62 4.63
N THR A 70 20.74 -7.67 4.35
CA THR A 70 20.80 -6.30 4.85
C THR A 70 19.68 -6.08 5.86
N ILE A 71 19.99 -5.41 6.98
CA ILE A 71 18.99 -5.02 7.99
C ILE A 71 18.95 -3.49 8.04
N ILE A 72 17.76 -2.91 7.92
CA ILE A 72 17.51 -1.49 8.07
C ILE A 72 16.60 -1.31 9.28
N SER A 73 17.03 -0.56 10.28
CA SER A 73 16.21 -0.27 11.47
C SER A 73 15.80 1.20 11.51
N PHE A 74 14.53 1.46 11.80
CA PHE A 74 13.97 2.80 11.93
C PHE A 74 14.00 3.30 13.38
N PHE A 75 13.97 4.62 13.58
CA PHE A 75 13.88 5.22 14.91
C PHE A 75 12.56 4.95 15.62
N LYS A 76 11.46 4.82 14.87
CA LYS A 76 10.09 4.53 15.34
C LYS A 76 9.28 3.90 14.22
N ASN A 77 8.06 3.47 14.52
CA ASN A 77 7.14 2.96 13.50
C ASN A 77 6.69 4.08 12.55
N PHE A 78 6.95 3.89 11.26
CA PHE A 78 6.53 4.75 10.14
C PHE A 78 5.52 4.06 9.22
N GLY A 79 5.25 2.77 9.45
CA GLY A 79 4.30 1.95 8.71
C GLY A 79 4.92 1.15 7.55
N GLN A 80 4.28 0.04 7.24
CA GLN A 80 4.73 -0.95 6.26
C GLN A 80 5.13 -0.34 4.90
N GLN A 81 4.38 0.66 4.42
CA GLN A 81 4.64 1.28 3.12
C GLN A 81 5.97 2.05 3.12
N ALA A 82 6.27 2.74 4.21
CA ALA A 82 7.56 3.43 4.40
C ALA A 82 8.71 2.43 4.48
N ALA A 83 8.52 1.31 5.18
CA ALA A 83 9.51 0.23 5.26
C ALA A 83 9.80 -0.37 3.88
N ILE A 84 8.79 -0.65 3.08
CA ILE A 84 8.98 -1.17 1.71
C ILE A 84 9.74 -0.16 0.84
N LEU A 85 9.40 1.14 0.91
CA LEU A 85 10.12 2.19 0.18
C LEU A 85 11.61 2.27 0.58
N ALA A 86 11.92 2.10 1.86
CA ALA A 86 13.30 2.02 2.32
C ALA A 86 14.02 0.80 1.74
N GLY A 87 13.34 -0.36 1.67
CA GLY A 87 13.86 -1.55 1.02
C GLY A 87 14.13 -1.34 -0.46
N ILE A 88 13.21 -0.72 -1.20
CA ILE A 88 13.37 -0.38 -2.62
C ILE A 88 14.61 0.51 -2.83
N ASN A 89 14.76 1.56 -2.01
CA ASN A 89 15.90 2.48 -2.10
C ASN A 89 17.27 1.84 -1.82
N ASN A 90 17.31 0.75 -1.07
CA ASN A 90 18.53 0.06 -0.70
C ASN A 90 18.75 -1.26 -1.45
N SER A 91 17.88 -1.60 -2.39
CA SER A 91 17.92 -2.84 -3.17
C SER A 91 19.02 -2.82 -4.23
N LYS A 92 19.66 -3.97 -4.48
CA LYS A 92 20.64 -4.18 -5.54
C LYS A 92 20.06 -4.96 -6.72
N GLY A 93 19.00 -5.74 -6.49
CA GLY A 93 18.41 -6.67 -7.47
C GLY A 93 17.76 -5.99 -8.66
N ASN A 94 17.70 -6.71 -9.78
CA ASN A 94 16.99 -6.29 -10.99
C ASN A 94 15.47 -6.40 -10.81
N TYR A 95 15.05 -7.30 -9.93
CA TYR A 95 13.66 -7.53 -9.55
C TYR A 95 13.49 -7.39 -8.06
N LEU A 96 12.42 -6.72 -7.66
CA LEU A 96 12.06 -6.45 -6.28
C LEU A 96 10.82 -7.25 -5.92
N ILE A 97 10.89 -7.99 -4.81
CA ILE A 97 9.78 -8.79 -4.30
C ILE A 97 9.49 -8.32 -2.88
N THR A 98 8.23 -8.11 -2.55
CA THR A 98 7.83 -7.86 -1.15
C THR A 98 7.07 -9.04 -0.61
N MET A 99 7.28 -9.36 0.65
CA MET A 99 6.47 -10.31 1.39
C MET A 99 6.45 -9.99 2.88
N ASP A 100 5.36 -10.36 3.57
CA ASP A 100 5.21 -10.11 4.99
C ASP A 100 6.01 -11.12 5.83
N GLY A 101 6.44 -10.68 7.02
CA GLY A 101 7.26 -11.49 7.92
C GLY A 101 6.51 -12.56 8.73
N ASP A 102 5.17 -12.64 8.61
CA ASP A 102 4.29 -13.49 9.44
C ASP A 102 3.89 -14.84 8.81
N LEU A 103 4.50 -15.19 7.67
CA LEU A 103 4.24 -16.40 6.89
C LEU A 103 2.85 -16.46 6.22
N GLU A 104 2.09 -15.37 6.22
CA GLU A 104 0.84 -15.28 5.44
C GLU A 104 1.14 -15.36 3.93
N HIS A 105 2.26 -14.79 3.51
CA HIS A 105 2.86 -14.94 2.19
C HIS A 105 3.80 -16.14 2.19
N ARG A 106 3.51 -17.14 1.36
CA ARG A 106 4.28 -18.39 1.33
C ARG A 106 5.48 -18.24 0.41
N PRO A 107 6.72 -18.52 0.89
CA PRO A 107 7.90 -18.50 0.02
C PRO A 107 7.79 -19.45 -1.19
N GLU A 108 7.06 -20.54 -1.07
CA GLU A 108 6.84 -21.52 -2.15
C GLU A 108 6.05 -20.95 -3.34
N ASP A 109 5.41 -19.81 -3.18
CA ASP A 109 4.70 -19.10 -4.26
C ASP A 109 5.62 -18.13 -5.05
N LEU A 110 6.87 -17.90 -4.59
CA LEU A 110 7.84 -17.04 -5.29
C LEU A 110 8.09 -17.47 -6.74
N PRO A 111 8.30 -18.78 -7.05
CA PRO A 111 8.50 -19.22 -8.43
C PRO A 111 7.32 -18.90 -9.34
N LEU A 112 6.09 -18.88 -8.83
CA LEU A 112 4.90 -18.55 -9.61
C LEU A 112 4.91 -17.07 -10.02
N LEU A 113 5.25 -16.16 -9.09
CA LEU A 113 5.38 -14.74 -9.38
C LEU A 113 6.50 -14.46 -10.37
N ILE A 114 7.67 -15.08 -10.17
CA ILE A 114 8.84 -14.93 -11.03
C ILE A 114 8.53 -15.42 -12.44
N LYS A 115 7.90 -16.58 -12.56
CA LYS A 115 7.50 -17.16 -13.85
C LYS A 115 6.53 -16.25 -14.60
N GLU A 116 5.46 -15.80 -13.95
CA GLU A 116 4.45 -14.92 -14.55
C GLU A 116 5.07 -13.60 -15.02
N GLN A 117 5.95 -13.01 -14.20
CA GLN A 117 6.64 -11.78 -14.55
C GLN A 117 7.53 -11.98 -15.79
N ARG A 118 8.31 -13.07 -15.83
CA ARG A 118 9.25 -13.37 -16.90
C ARG A 118 8.54 -13.72 -18.22
N ASP A 119 7.60 -14.68 -18.17
CA ASP A 119 6.99 -15.28 -19.34
C ASP A 119 6.11 -14.27 -20.11
N LEU A 120 5.44 -13.35 -19.38
CA LEU A 120 4.60 -12.30 -19.96
C LEU A 120 5.26 -10.92 -19.97
N ASN A 121 6.51 -10.82 -19.51
CA ASN A 121 7.27 -9.58 -19.43
C ASN A 121 6.51 -8.41 -18.77
N HIS A 122 5.74 -8.73 -17.72
CA HIS A 122 5.08 -7.71 -16.93
C HIS A 122 6.09 -6.84 -16.19
N ASP A 123 5.76 -5.58 -15.98
CA ASP A 123 6.58 -4.70 -15.15
C ASP A 123 6.34 -4.98 -13.66
N VAL A 124 5.12 -5.39 -13.31
CA VAL A 124 4.69 -5.77 -11.96
C VAL A 124 3.72 -6.95 -12.04
N VAL A 125 3.86 -7.91 -11.10
CA VAL A 125 2.89 -9.00 -10.90
C VAL A 125 2.45 -9.02 -9.45
N PHE A 126 1.16 -8.88 -9.19
CA PHE A 126 0.56 -9.01 -7.87
C PHE A 126 0.12 -10.46 -7.60
N ALA A 127 0.39 -10.95 -6.41
CA ALA A 127 -0.22 -12.18 -5.92
C ALA A 127 -1.70 -11.93 -5.61
N ASN A 128 -2.58 -12.75 -6.17
CA ASN A 128 -4.02 -12.69 -5.97
C ASN A 128 -4.46 -13.86 -5.09
N PHE A 129 -4.80 -13.56 -3.85
CA PHE A 129 -5.26 -14.59 -2.91
C PHE A 129 -6.68 -15.04 -3.27
N LYS A 130 -6.89 -16.37 -3.31
CA LYS A 130 -8.24 -16.94 -3.42
C LYS A 130 -9.11 -16.45 -2.27
N GLU A 131 -10.24 -15.83 -2.60
CA GLU A 131 -11.13 -15.25 -1.59
C GLU A 131 -11.65 -16.33 -0.65
N LYS A 132 -11.46 -16.13 0.65
CA LYS A 132 -12.28 -16.79 1.66
C LYS A 132 -13.71 -16.25 1.52
N THR A 133 -14.72 -17.14 1.57
CA THR A 133 -16.13 -16.79 1.51
C THR A 133 -16.50 -15.79 2.61
N HIS A 134 -16.53 -14.51 2.25
CA HIS A 134 -17.03 -13.45 3.12
C HIS A 134 -18.55 -13.32 2.92
N GLY A 135 -19.29 -12.95 3.99
CA GLY A 135 -20.73 -12.74 3.91
C GLY A 135 -21.14 -11.78 2.78
N ALA A 136 -22.32 -11.99 2.19
CA ALA A 136 -22.81 -11.31 0.99
C ALA A 136 -22.73 -9.76 1.07
N ILE A 137 -23.00 -9.20 2.25
CA ILE A 137 -22.95 -7.74 2.49
C ILE A 137 -21.53 -7.20 2.33
N LYS A 138 -20.52 -7.87 2.93
CA LYS A 138 -19.11 -7.45 2.83
C LYS A 138 -18.61 -7.57 1.39
N LYS A 139 -19.04 -8.61 0.68
CA LYS A 139 -18.73 -8.80 -0.74
C LYS A 139 -19.31 -7.69 -1.61
N PHE A 140 -20.55 -7.28 -1.36
CA PHE A 140 -21.23 -6.19 -2.09
C PHE A 140 -20.48 -4.86 -1.94
N PHE A 141 -20.16 -4.43 -0.71
CA PHE A 141 -19.40 -3.20 -0.47
C PHE A 141 -17.97 -3.26 -1.03
N SER A 142 -17.32 -4.42 -0.92
CA SER A 142 -15.98 -4.62 -1.51
C SER A 142 -16.04 -4.50 -3.04
N THR A 143 -17.04 -5.07 -3.70
CA THR A 143 -17.22 -4.98 -5.15
C THR A 143 -17.46 -3.55 -5.62
N ILE A 144 -18.32 -2.79 -4.92
CA ILE A 144 -18.55 -1.38 -5.22
C ILE A 144 -17.24 -0.59 -5.05
N TYR A 145 -16.55 -0.77 -3.92
CA TYR A 145 -15.29 -0.09 -3.65
C TYR A 145 -14.25 -0.35 -4.74
N THR A 146 -14.02 -1.62 -5.09
CA THR A 146 -13.04 -2.00 -6.12
C THR A 146 -13.43 -1.50 -7.52
N SER A 147 -14.72 -1.44 -7.83
CA SER A 147 -15.21 -0.91 -9.12
C SER A 147 -14.96 0.60 -9.23
N ILE A 148 -15.24 1.35 -8.17
CA ILE A 148 -15.00 2.79 -8.11
C ILE A 148 -13.49 3.07 -8.15
N GLU A 149 -12.72 2.34 -7.35
CA GLU A 149 -11.27 2.44 -7.29
C GLU A 149 -10.64 2.19 -8.65
N ARG A 150 -11.05 1.13 -9.36
CA ARG A 150 -10.60 0.82 -10.71
C ARG A 150 -10.88 1.96 -11.69
N LYS A 151 -12.07 2.54 -11.63
CA LYS A 151 -12.46 3.67 -12.48
C LYS A 151 -11.63 4.92 -12.21
N ILE A 152 -11.28 5.18 -10.94
CA ILE A 152 -10.47 6.32 -10.53
C ILE A 152 -9.00 6.14 -10.95
N LEU A 153 -8.46 4.93 -10.76
CA LEU A 153 -7.05 4.62 -10.96
C LEU A 153 -6.75 4.06 -12.36
N ASN A 154 -7.77 3.70 -13.13
CA ASN A 154 -7.67 3.19 -14.52
C ASN A 154 -6.71 2.01 -14.67
N TYR A 155 -6.80 1.00 -13.80
CA TYR A 155 -5.94 -0.18 -13.87
C TYR A 155 -6.67 -1.40 -14.49
N PRO A 156 -5.90 -2.40 -15.04
CA PRO A 156 -6.46 -3.52 -15.79
C PRO A 156 -7.50 -4.34 -15.01
N GLU A 157 -8.49 -4.87 -15.73
CA GLU A 157 -9.48 -5.79 -15.16
C GLU A 157 -8.83 -7.09 -14.66
N GLY A 158 -9.40 -7.66 -13.60
CA GLY A 158 -8.87 -8.89 -13.00
C GLY A 158 -7.71 -8.69 -12.02
N THR A 159 -7.04 -7.53 -12.04
CA THR A 159 -5.94 -7.25 -11.11
C THR A 159 -6.48 -7.00 -9.70
N LYS A 160 -6.07 -7.82 -8.74
CA LYS A 160 -6.26 -7.56 -7.31
C LYS A 160 -4.91 -7.16 -6.72
N ARG A 161 -4.90 -6.03 -6.02
CA ARG A 161 -3.69 -5.52 -5.38
C ARG A 161 -3.46 -6.23 -4.05
N SER A 162 -2.24 -6.66 -3.83
CA SER A 162 -1.80 -7.26 -2.56
C SER A 162 -0.49 -6.63 -2.10
N ALA A 163 -0.06 -6.95 -0.89
CA ALA A 163 1.26 -6.60 -0.39
C ALA A 163 2.35 -7.55 -0.91
N PHE A 164 1.96 -8.69 -1.48
CA PHE A 164 2.86 -9.65 -2.09
C PHE A 164 2.91 -9.46 -3.60
N TRP A 165 4.03 -8.99 -4.11
CA TRP A 165 4.23 -8.70 -5.53
C TRP A 165 5.71 -8.80 -5.91
N ILE A 166 5.95 -8.96 -7.21
CA ILE A 166 7.25 -8.78 -7.85
C ILE A 166 7.17 -7.59 -8.82
N MET A 167 8.19 -6.76 -8.88
CA MET A 167 8.31 -5.69 -9.87
C MET A 167 9.75 -5.54 -10.37
N LYS A 168 9.90 -4.98 -11.56
CA LYS A 168 11.20 -4.57 -12.09
C LYS A 168 11.75 -3.40 -11.26
N LYS A 169 13.06 -3.37 -11.05
CA LYS A 169 13.74 -2.30 -10.30
C LYS A 169 13.46 -0.91 -10.87
N GLU A 170 13.44 -0.78 -12.20
CA GLU A 170 13.14 0.49 -12.88
C GLU A 170 11.78 1.09 -12.47
N VAL A 171 10.77 0.24 -12.23
CA VAL A 171 9.47 0.69 -11.70
C VAL A 171 9.60 1.18 -10.26
N GLY A 172 10.32 0.42 -9.42
CA GLY A 172 10.59 0.80 -8.03
C GLY A 172 11.29 2.16 -7.93
N GLU A 173 12.29 2.41 -8.78
CA GLU A 173 13.00 3.68 -8.87
C GLU A 173 12.10 4.87 -9.25
N GLN A 174 11.05 4.63 -10.04
CA GLN A 174 10.06 5.68 -10.31
C GLN A 174 9.09 5.85 -9.13
N VAL A 175 8.67 4.75 -8.50
CA VAL A 175 7.77 4.77 -7.35
C VAL A 175 8.33 5.57 -6.18
N VAL A 176 9.62 5.44 -5.88
CA VAL A 176 10.26 6.18 -4.79
C VAL A 176 10.38 7.70 -5.04
N LYS A 177 10.26 8.14 -6.30
CA LYS A 177 10.24 9.58 -6.63
C LYS A 177 8.94 10.28 -6.22
N PHE A 178 7.87 9.52 -5.98
CA PHE A 178 6.62 10.09 -5.45
C PHE A 178 6.78 10.43 -3.97
N ASN A 179 6.97 11.70 -3.69
CA ASN A 179 7.10 12.20 -2.32
C ASN A 179 5.71 12.39 -1.68
N SER A 180 5.07 11.28 -1.27
CA SER A 180 3.75 11.28 -0.61
C SER A 180 3.90 10.83 0.83
N LEU A 181 3.41 11.61 1.79
CA LEU A 181 3.50 11.30 3.22
C LEU A 181 2.70 10.06 3.64
N ASN A 182 1.66 9.71 2.89
CA ASN A 182 0.88 8.49 3.11
C ASN A 182 0.82 7.70 1.80
N PRO A 183 1.94 7.10 1.36
CA PRO A 183 1.99 6.39 0.10
C PRO A 183 1.15 5.13 0.17
N SER A 184 0.33 4.90 -0.85
CA SER A 184 -0.19 3.57 -1.14
C SER A 184 0.63 3.00 -2.29
N LEU A 185 1.58 2.14 -2.01
CA LEU A 185 2.53 1.63 -3.01
C LEU A 185 1.83 1.03 -4.21
N SER A 186 0.78 0.24 -4.01
CA SER A 186 0.02 -0.34 -5.11
C SER A 186 -0.62 0.73 -6.01
N ILE A 187 -1.02 1.88 -5.47
CA ILE A 187 -1.51 3.02 -6.25
C ILE A 187 -0.37 3.70 -7.01
N LEU A 188 0.76 3.90 -6.35
CA LEU A 188 1.93 4.49 -7.00
C LEU A 188 2.45 3.63 -8.15
N ILE A 189 2.49 2.32 -7.96
CA ILE A 189 2.86 1.35 -9.00
C ILE A 189 1.94 1.50 -10.23
N ILE A 190 0.63 1.56 -10.03
CA ILE A 190 -0.36 1.72 -11.10
C ILE A 190 -0.17 3.06 -11.85
N LYS A 191 0.28 4.11 -11.16
CA LYS A 191 0.59 5.40 -11.80
C LYS A 191 1.85 5.36 -12.67
N VAL A 192 2.76 4.43 -12.40
CA VAL A 192 4.03 4.29 -13.14
C VAL A 192 3.87 3.43 -14.38
N THR A 193 3.11 2.34 -14.30
CA THR A 193 3.00 1.38 -15.41
C THR A 193 1.60 0.79 -15.55
N ASN A 194 1.25 0.45 -16.79
CA ASN A 194 0.04 -0.31 -17.13
C ASN A 194 0.34 -1.79 -17.45
N LYS A 195 1.63 -2.22 -17.46
CA LYS A 195 2.03 -3.61 -17.69
C LYS A 195 1.98 -4.42 -16.40
N ILE A 196 0.76 -4.60 -15.89
CA ILE A 196 0.49 -5.23 -14.61
C ILE A 196 -0.14 -6.59 -14.84
N GLY A 197 0.46 -7.62 -14.24
CA GLY A 197 -0.08 -8.98 -14.19
C GLY A 197 -0.57 -9.34 -12.79
N SER A 198 -1.21 -10.50 -12.70
CA SER A 198 -1.57 -11.11 -11.41
C SER A 198 -1.56 -12.62 -11.51
N VAL A 199 -1.15 -13.29 -10.42
CA VAL A 199 -1.14 -14.74 -10.31
C VAL A 199 -1.95 -15.18 -9.09
N GLU A 200 -2.82 -16.19 -9.27
CA GLU A 200 -3.58 -16.75 -8.14
C GLU A 200 -2.71 -17.63 -7.27
N ILE A 201 -2.72 -17.35 -5.97
CA ILE A 201 -1.99 -18.10 -4.96
C ILE A 201 -2.91 -18.46 -3.79
N SER A 202 -2.48 -19.43 -3.00
CA SER A 202 -3.16 -19.83 -1.76
C SER A 202 -2.60 -19.02 -0.59
N GLN A 203 -3.49 -18.49 0.25
CA GLN A 203 -3.07 -17.78 1.45
C GLN A 203 -2.50 -18.76 2.47
N GLY A 204 -1.32 -18.47 3.04
CA GLY A 204 -0.75 -19.22 4.16
C GLY A 204 -1.58 -19.05 5.44
N LYS A 205 -1.27 -19.84 6.45
CA LYS A 205 -1.81 -19.64 7.80
C LYS A 205 -0.95 -18.58 8.49
N ARG A 206 -1.58 -17.50 8.94
CA ARG A 206 -0.93 -16.50 9.77
C ARG A 206 -0.57 -17.10 11.13
N ASN A 207 0.69 -17.05 11.49
CA ASN A 207 1.17 -17.62 12.76
C ASN A 207 1.17 -16.60 13.90
N GLU A 208 1.20 -15.31 13.60
CA GLU A 208 1.27 -14.22 14.60
C GLU A 208 0.45 -12.99 14.18
N GLY A 209 -0.12 -12.29 15.17
CA GLY A 209 -0.77 -11.00 15.05
C GLY A 209 -2.29 -11.03 14.76
N GLU A 210 -3.00 -10.06 15.31
CA GLU A 210 -4.42 -9.80 15.04
C GLU A 210 -4.61 -8.93 13.80
N SER A 211 -5.74 -9.10 13.10
CA SER A 211 -6.11 -8.22 11.99
C SER A 211 -6.34 -6.79 12.50
N ALA A 212 -5.43 -5.87 12.21
CA ALA A 212 -5.45 -4.48 12.66
C ALA A 212 -6.47 -3.59 11.92
N TYR A 213 -7.42 -4.17 11.15
CA TYR A 213 -8.39 -3.40 10.37
C TYR A 213 -9.67 -3.13 11.17
N THR A 214 -9.71 -1.98 11.84
CA THR A 214 -10.95 -1.42 12.41
C THR A 214 -11.78 -0.72 11.34
N VAL A 215 -13.10 -0.59 11.56
CA VAL A 215 -14.01 0.14 10.65
C VAL A 215 -13.55 1.58 10.42
N SER A 216 -13.05 2.26 11.46
CA SER A 216 -12.49 3.60 11.36
C SER A 216 -11.29 3.67 10.42
N LYS A 217 -10.39 2.67 10.47
CA LYS A 217 -9.24 2.57 9.56
C LYS A 217 -9.66 2.34 8.10
N LEU A 218 -10.71 1.56 7.87
CA LEU A 218 -11.28 1.37 6.52
C LEU A 218 -11.88 2.66 5.96
N ILE A 219 -12.63 3.42 6.78
CA ILE A 219 -13.17 4.73 6.39
C ILE A 219 -12.04 5.71 6.07
N PHE A 220 -10.99 5.76 6.91
CA PHE A 220 -9.82 6.60 6.67
C PHE A 220 -9.10 6.24 5.35
N LEU A 221 -8.88 4.95 5.08
CA LEU A 221 -8.26 4.49 3.84
C LEU A 221 -9.12 4.84 2.61
N ALA A 222 -10.44 4.66 2.70
CA ALA A 222 -11.37 5.02 1.63
C ALA A 222 -11.35 6.54 1.37
N SER A 223 -11.45 7.36 2.41
CA SER A 223 -11.40 8.82 2.28
C SER A 223 -10.06 9.28 1.67
N SER A 224 -8.96 8.68 2.10
CA SER A 224 -7.63 8.98 1.58
C SER A 224 -7.49 8.64 0.09
N LEU A 225 -8.07 7.53 -0.36
CA LEU A 225 -8.09 7.17 -1.77
C LEU A 225 -8.80 8.25 -2.60
N PHE A 226 -10.00 8.67 -2.18
CA PHE A 226 -10.80 9.64 -2.91
C PHE A 226 -10.16 11.04 -2.91
N ILE A 227 -9.69 11.49 -1.76
CA ILE A 227 -9.12 12.83 -1.61
C ILE A 227 -7.78 12.94 -2.35
N ASN A 228 -6.89 11.93 -2.23
CA ASN A 228 -5.55 12.00 -2.82
C ASN A 228 -5.51 11.72 -4.32
N ASN A 229 -6.47 10.97 -4.86
CA ASN A 229 -6.40 10.50 -6.25
C ASN A 229 -7.50 11.04 -7.14
N SER A 230 -8.48 11.77 -6.59
CA SER A 230 -9.54 12.38 -7.40
C SER A 230 -10.05 13.66 -6.77
N GLY A 231 -10.37 14.66 -7.59
CA GLY A 231 -11.15 15.82 -7.14
C GLY A 231 -12.66 15.51 -6.97
N PHE A 232 -13.03 14.22 -6.88
CA PHE A 232 -14.43 13.77 -6.88
C PHE A 232 -15.23 14.37 -5.71
N ILE A 233 -14.69 14.33 -4.50
CA ILE A 233 -15.37 14.89 -3.31
C ILE A 233 -15.64 16.39 -3.49
N LEU A 234 -14.63 17.14 -3.90
CA LEU A 234 -14.77 18.59 -4.11
C LEU A 234 -15.75 18.90 -5.23
N ARG A 235 -15.66 18.21 -6.37
CA ARG A 235 -16.58 18.41 -7.50
C ARG A 235 -18.01 18.02 -7.16
N SER A 236 -18.22 16.91 -6.44
CA SER A 236 -19.54 16.49 -5.98
C SER A 236 -20.13 17.50 -5.01
N TYR A 237 -19.33 17.99 -4.07
CA TYR A 237 -19.76 19.05 -3.15
C TYR A 237 -20.21 20.31 -3.91
N LEU A 238 -19.40 20.78 -4.89
CA LEU A 238 -19.75 21.95 -5.71
C LEU A 238 -21.03 21.71 -6.51
N PHE A 239 -21.20 20.52 -7.10
CA PHE A 239 -22.40 20.18 -7.88
C PHE A 239 -23.67 20.16 -7.02
N PHE A 240 -23.65 19.49 -5.87
CA PHE A 240 -24.77 19.45 -4.95
C PHE A 240 -25.04 20.81 -4.30
N GLY A 241 -24.00 21.56 -3.99
CA GLY A 241 -24.10 22.93 -3.49
C GLY A 241 -24.79 23.86 -4.49
N LEU A 242 -24.45 23.75 -5.78
CA LEU A 242 -25.08 24.54 -6.84
C LEU A 242 -26.56 24.19 -7.01
N ILE A 243 -26.92 22.90 -7.02
CA ILE A 243 -28.30 22.44 -7.08
C ILE A 243 -29.09 22.99 -5.90
N THR A 244 -28.56 22.88 -4.68
CA THR A 244 -29.19 23.41 -3.47
C THR A 244 -29.40 24.91 -3.55
N ALA A 245 -28.40 25.68 -4.03
CA ALA A 245 -28.49 27.11 -4.23
C ALA A 245 -29.62 27.48 -5.23
N ILE A 246 -29.72 26.75 -6.36
CA ILE A 246 -30.77 26.98 -7.35
C ILE A 246 -32.15 26.69 -6.76
N ILE A 247 -32.32 25.59 -6.00
CA ILE A 247 -33.60 25.27 -5.36
C ILE A 247 -34.00 26.35 -4.36
N LEU A 248 -33.05 26.79 -3.52
CA LEU A 248 -33.32 27.84 -2.51
C LEU A 248 -33.69 29.19 -3.16
N THR A 249 -32.92 29.62 -4.18
CA THR A 249 -33.21 30.88 -4.90
C THR A 249 -34.54 30.81 -5.64
N SER A 250 -34.86 29.70 -6.29
CA SER A 250 -36.16 29.52 -6.95
C SER A 250 -37.30 29.55 -5.94
N THR A 251 -37.15 28.94 -4.78
CA THR A 251 -38.18 28.93 -3.72
C THR A 251 -38.44 30.33 -3.21
N ILE A 252 -37.39 31.13 -3.00
CA ILE A 252 -37.51 32.53 -2.57
C ILE A 252 -38.18 33.38 -3.66
N PHE A 253 -37.80 33.20 -4.92
CA PHE A 253 -38.36 33.95 -6.04
C PHE A 253 -39.88 33.71 -6.22
N PHE A 254 -40.33 32.45 -6.16
CA PHE A 254 -41.75 32.10 -6.39
C PHE A 254 -42.64 32.29 -5.17
N ARG A 255 -42.13 32.09 -3.95
CA ARG A 255 -42.92 32.10 -2.71
C ARG A 255 -42.65 33.27 -1.79
N GLY A 256 -41.64 34.12 -2.14
CA GLY A 256 -41.15 35.20 -1.28
C GLY A 256 -40.38 34.67 -0.05
N LEU A 257 -39.77 35.61 0.64
CA LEU A 257 -39.06 35.34 1.89
C LEU A 257 -40.05 35.35 3.04
N ASN A 258 -40.52 34.20 3.48
CA ASN A 258 -41.33 34.07 4.71
C ASN A 258 -40.48 33.39 5.81
N ASN A 259 -40.98 33.41 7.05
CA ASN A 259 -40.25 32.84 8.20
C ASN A 259 -39.82 31.39 8.00
N LEU A 260 -40.63 30.58 7.29
CA LEU A 260 -40.31 29.18 6.99
C LEU A 260 -39.17 29.09 5.95
N ALA A 261 -39.16 29.92 4.92
CA ALA A 261 -38.10 29.94 3.92
C ALA A 261 -36.77 30.44 4.52
N ALA A 262 -36.81 31.47 5.39
CA ALA A 262 -35.64 31.94 6.12
C ALA A 262 -35.06 30.86 7.07
N PHE A 263 -35.95 30.08 7.73
CA PHE A 263 -35.54 28.97 8.57
C PHE A 263 -34.80 27.90 7.76
N TRP A 264 -35.36 27.44 6.65
CA TRP A 264 -34.71 26.45 5.80
C TRP A 264 -33.42 26.93 5.17
N LEU A 265 -33.33 28.20 4.79
CA LEU A 265 -32.08 28.83 4.32
C LEU A 265 -30.98 28.72 5.36
N PHE A 266 -31.27 29.06 6.63
CA PHE A 266 -30.31 28.95 7.71
C PHE A 266 -29.88 27.50 8.00
N PHE A 267 -30.85 26.57 8.14
CA PHE A 267 -30.59 25.20 8.53
C PHE A 267 -30.00 24.32 7.41
N ILE A 268 -30.11 24.72 6.15
CA ILE A 268 -29.47 24.01 5.02
C ILE A 268 -28.18 24.72 4.58
N ALA A 269 -28.20 26.02 4.42
CA ALA A 269 -27.06 26.74 3.90
C ALA A 269 -25.87 26.76 4.88
N LEU A 270 -26.12 26.98 6.17
CA LEU A 270 -25.05 27.03 7.15
C LEU A 270 -24.27 25.69 7.26
N PRO A 271 -24.88 24.53 7.42
CA PRO A 271 -24.16 23.25 7.40
C PRO A 271 -23.42 23.01 6.07
N LEU A 272 -23.99 23.36 4.93
CA LEU A 272 -23.32 23.25 3.65
C LEU A 272 -22.03 24.10 3.60
N ILE A 273 -22.11 25.35 4.05
CA ILE A 273 -20.93 26.23 4.11
C ILE A 273 -19.86 25.63 5.04
N LEU A 274 -20.25 25.16 6.23
CA LEU A 274 -19.31 24.55 7.19
C LEU A 274 -18.66 23.29 6.63
N ILE A 275 -19.42 22.42 5.95
CA ILE A 275 -18.88 21.24 5.26
C ILE A 275 -17.89 21.65 4.17
N GLY A 276 -18.20 22.70 3.42
CA GLY A 276 -17.31 23.27 2.39
C GLY A 276 -15.97 23.73 2.99
N PHE A 277 -16.01 24.47 4.08
CA PHE A 277 -14.79 24.87 4.78
C PHE A 277 -14.01 23.68 5.31
N ALA A 278 -14.68 22.65 5.86
CA ALA A 278 -14.01 21.44 6.32
C ALA A 278 -13.32 20.70 5.18
N ILE A 279 -13.97 20.55 4.02
CA ILE A 279 -13.37 19.95 2.82
C ILE A 279 -12.14 20.76 2.37
N VAL A 280 -12.27 22.07 2.22
CA VAL A 280 -11.15 22.93 1.82
C VAL A 280 -10.02 22.87 2.84
N GLY A 281 -10.33 22.89 4.13
CA GLY A 281 -9.37 22.75 5.21
C GLY A 281 -8.57 21.44 5.12
N GLU A 282 -9.23 20.32 4.85
CA GLU A 282 -8.58 19.01 4.64
C GLU A 282 -7.62 19.03 3.43
N TYR A 283 -8.02 19.65 2.30
CA TYR A 283 -7.13 19.79 1.15
C TYR A 283 -5.94 20.70 1.45
N LEU A 284 -6.15 21.83 2.13
CA LEU A 284 -5.07 22.73 2.53
C LEU A 284 -4.09 22.05 3.49
N PHE A 285 -4.60 21.32 4.49
CA PHE A 285 -3.76 20.56 5.41
C PHE A 285 -2.86 19.56 4.69
N ARG A 286 -3.39 18.83 3.71
CA ARG A 286 -2.60 17.90 2.88
C ARG A 286 -1.58 18.60 2.00
N ILE A 287 -1.92 19.76 1.45
CA ILE A 287 -0.97 20.56 0.68
C ILE A 287 0.19 21.00 1.58
N ILE A 288 -0.10 21.51 2.79
CA ILE A 288 0.92 21.90 3.75
C ILE A 288 1.84 20.73 4.07
N GLN A 289 1.28 19.55 4.41
CA GLN A 289 2.06 18.35 4.69
C GLN A 289 2.98 17.96 3.53
N ASN A 290 2.50 18.06 2.27
CA ASN A 290 3.31 17.72 1.10
C ASN A 290 4.41 18.79 0.82
N VAL A 291 4.15 20.07 1.13
CA VAL A 291 5.10 21.17 0.94
C VAL A 291 6.22 21.11 2.00
N GLU A 292 5.92 20.71 3.22
CA GLU A 292 6.91 20.56 4.31
C GLU A 292 7.99 19.52 4.02
N LYS A 293 7.79 18.63 3.02
CA LYS A 293 8.76 17.60 2.59
C LYS A 293 9.33 16.80 3.75
N GLN A 294 8.51 16.50 4.75
CA GLN A 294 8.94 15.67 5.86
C GLN A 294 9.42 14.31 5.34
N PRO A 295 10.52 13.76 5.87
CA PRO A 295 11.00 12.44 5.44
C PRO A 295 9.97 11.37 5.78
N LEU A 296 9.73 10.45 4.83
CA LEU A 296 8.78 9.34 4.98
C LEU A 296 9.18 8.38 6.10
N TYR A 297 10.47 8.27 6.36
CA TYR A 297 11.06 7.44 7.41
C TYR A 297 12.41 8.01 7.84
N LEU A 298 12.85 7.63 9.03
CA LEU A 298 14.17 7.97 9.57
C LEU A 298 14.88 6.68 9.92
N ILE A 299 16.00 6.42 9.25
CA ILE A 299 16.84 5.24 9.47
C ILE A 299 17.72 5.49 10.70
N ARG A 300 17.68 4.55 11.64
CA ARG A 300 18.58 4.51 12.81
C ARG A 300 19.92 3.91 12.46
N GLU A 301 19.89 2.72 11.83
CA GLU A 301 21.09 2.00 11.42
C GLU A 301 20.81 1.14 10.17
N ILE A 302 21.86 0.92 9.38
CA ILE A 302 21.89 -0.06 8.30
C ILE A 302 23.02 -1.04 8.61
N ILE A 303 22.68 -2.31 8.76
CA ILE A 303 23.62 -3.38 9.04
C ILE A 303 23.77 -4.22 7.78
N LYS A 304 24.94 -4.18 7.18
CA LYS A 304 25.32 -5.02 6.03
C LYS A 304 26.27 -6.11 6.49
N LYS A 305 26.29 -7.21 5.75
CA LYS A 305 27.33 -8.22 5.94
C LYS A 305 28.64 -7.67 5.36
N ASP A 306 29.73 -7.72 6.15
CA ASP A 306 31.08 -7.34 5.72
C ASP A 306 31.61 -8.27 4.62
#